data_8c28bf40b29b6faae20d61452799bbce
#
_entry.id   8c28bf40b29b6faae20d61452799bbce
#
_cell.length_a   1.000
_cell.length_b   1.000
_cell.length_c   1.000
_cell.angle_alpha   90.00
_cell.angle_beta   90.00
_cell.angle_gamma   90.00
#
_symmetry.space_group_name_H-M   'P 1'
#
loop_
_entity.id
_entity.type
_entity.pdbx_description
1 polymer ?
#
loop_
_entity_poly.entity_id
_entity_poly.type
_entity_poly.pdbx_seq_one_letter_code
_entity_poly.pdbx_strand_id
1 'polypeptide(L)'
;MSRIIDQKGMQRRMLLGGLAGAVATALYSTACKSSKEEEAVVEAAAIPEPEAAPPPAPAVPDPAIPPGAETVTADELAWAEQFLAQQVSVDVHCHPGLFFFQGMAMPEDPMIQKMASMGVFTERTVADMAAGQLSAALFATVADAKIIGAREHGLYARREFESGEAYADHQRQVAVLQDMVDTGLVAPIRSASDLLAAKQAGKVGAVFACEGGDFLEEKGERLTEAWEAGIRSIQLVHYHINQLGDIQTEAPKHNGLTEFGRETVAEMNRLGMIVDMAHATFETTRDAAELSTQPIMVSHSFVADGEVQNPRLLSEDHARIVAETGGLVGAWPSGIGNPDFPSFIDRLIRLVDLIGIDHVGLGTDMDANFRPVFTNYRQLPQIPVVLRRRGMSDEEIVKVLGGNFMRIFDEVTRGAS
;
A
#
# COMPACT_ATOMS: atom_id res chain seq x y z
N MET A 1 40.11 38.46 26.50
CA MET A 1 41.25 38.26 25.59
C MET A 1 40.72 37.38 24.50
N SER A 2 40.08 37.86 23.44
CA SER A 2 40.61 38.63 22.30
C SER A 2 41.47 37.78 21.35
N ARG A 3 40.87 37.46 20.21
CA ARG A 3 41.25 37.69 18.80
C ARG A 3 40.53 36.64 17.95
N ILE A 4 39.54 36.94 17.12
CA ILE A 4 39.36 37.80 15.93
C ILE A 4 40.41 37.56 14.83
N ILE A 5 39.81 37.45 13.61
CA ILE A 5 40.41 37.65 12.25
C ILE A 5 40.63 36.33 11.50
N ASP A 6 40.21 36.09 10.24
CA ASP A 6 39.89 37.04 9.18
C ASP A 6 39.13 36.31 8.03
N GLN A 7 38.28 37.06 7.36
CA GLN A 7 37.71 36.80 6.05
C GLN A 7 38.70 37.17 4.94
N LYS A 8 38.62 36.49 3.81
CA LYS A 8 38.78 36.95 2.41
C LYS A 8 38.77 35.74 1.52
N GLY A 9 38.00 35.60 0.49
CA GLY A 9 37.53 36.58 -0.48
C GLY A 9 38.00 36.20 -1.86
N MET A 10 37.14 36.39 -2.81
CA MET A 10 37.39 36.51 -4.27
C MET A 10 37.04 35.26 -5.12
N GLN A 11 35.96 35.31 -5.78
CA GLN A 11 35.53 35.99 -7.03
C GLN A 11 35.94 35.26 -8.32
N ARG A 12 34.92 34.89 -9.05
CA ARG A 12 34.64 34.99 -10.49
C ARG A 12 35.77 34.66 -11.51
N ARG A 13 35.40 33.77 -12.44
CA ARG A 13 35.48 34.10 -13.88
C ARG A 13 34.53 33.26 -14.72
N MET A 14 33.57 33.94 -15.33
CA MET A 14 32.91 33.51 -16.58
C MET A 14 33.96 33.47 -17.70
N LEU A 15 33.81 32.53 -18.62
CA LEU A 15 34.24 32.69 -19.99
C LEU A 15 33.22 32.00 -20.92
N LEU A 16 32.55 32.84 -21.67
CA LEU A 16 31.80 32.53 -22.88
C LEU A 16 32.77 32.12 -24.00
N GLY A 17 32.35 31.17 -24.83
CA GLY A 17 32.99 30.87 -26.09
C GLY A 17 32.06 30.02 -26.95
N GLY A 18 31.26 30.69 -27.78
CA GLY A 18 30.54 30.08 -28.88
C GLY A 18 31.36 30.03 -30.15
N LEU A 19 30.95 29.16 -31.07
CA LEU A 19 31.20 29.15 -32.52
C LEU A 19 30.42 27.94 -33.06
N ALA A 20 29.38 28.01 -33.79
CA ALA A 20 29.05 28.45 -35.17
C ALA A 20 29.74 27.65 -36.27
N GLY A 21 28.91 27.03 -37.11
CA GLY A 21 29.20 26.69 -38.52
C GLY A 21 29.48 25.18 -38.72
N ALA A 22 28.92 24.52 -39.75
CA ALA A 22 28.62 24.95 -41.07
C ALA A 22 27.70 23.95 -41.79
N VAL A 23 26.86 24.48 -42.64
CA VAL A 23 26.07 23.82 -43.66
C VAL A 23 27.00 23.34 -44.78
N ALA A 24 26.81 22.13 -45.29
CA ALA A 24 27.40 21.71 -46.57
C ALA A 24 26.29 21.17 -47.46
N THR A 25 25.86 22.02 -48.38
CA THR A 25 25.08 21.73 -49.55
C THR A 25 25.99 21.13 -50.62
N ALA A 26 25.63 19.98 -51.17
CA ALA A 26 26.27 19.46 -52.38
C ALA A 26 25.19 19.28 -53.45
N LEU A 27 25.21 20.21 -54.39
CA LEU A 27 24.58 20.10 -55.71
C LEU A 27 25.45 19.18 -56.58
N TYR A 28 24.85 18.20 -57.26
CA TYR A 28 25.42 17.65 -58.47
C TYR A 28 24.41 17.57 -59.61
N SER A 29 24.84 18.07 -60.68
CA SER A 29 24.21 18.37 -61.93
C SER A 29 23.95 17.16 -62.84
N THR A 30 22.85 17.25 -63.53
CA THR A 30 22.49 16.76 -64.84
C THR A 30 23.56 16.15 -65.74
N ALA A 31 23.27 14.95 -66.24
CA ALA A 31 23.70 14.57 -67.58
C ALA A 31 22.58 13.77 -68.29
N CYS A 32 22.07 14.37 -69.30
CA CYS A 32 21.10 13.85 -70.26
C CYS A 32 21.82 12.86 -71.22
N LYS A 33 21.24 11.64 -71.38
CA LYS A 33 21.44 10.89 -72.63
C LYS A 33 20.13 10.15 -72.98
N SER A 34 19.62 10.51 -74.14
CA SER A 34 18.54 9.90 -74.89
C SER A 34 18.86 8.46 -75.32
N SER A 35 17.92 7.55 -75.29
CA SER A 35 17.55 6.75 -76.45
C SER A 35 16.52 5.64 -76.09
N LYS A 36 15.53 5.62 -76.96
CA LYS A 36 14.66 4.50 -77.39
C LYS A 36 13.53 4.00 -76.49
N GLU A 37 12.37 4.37 -76.98
CA GLU A 37 11.08 3.76 -76.70
C GLU A 37 11.15 2.23 -76.95
N GLU A 38 10.77 1.48 -75.94
CA GLU A 38 10.24 0.12 -76.05
C GLU A 38 8.92 0.13 -75.29
N GLU A 39 7.83 -0.04 -76.06
CA GLU A 39 6.49 -0.22 -75.48
C GLU A 39 6.46 -1.53 -74.68
N ALA A 40 6.48 -1.44 -73.36
CA ALA A 40 6.17 -2.56 -72.48
C ALA A 40 4.67 -2.54 -72.18
N VAL A 41 3.98 -3.58 -72.61
CA VAL A 41 2.58 -3.87 -72.25
C VAL A 41 2.54 -4.07 -70.74
N VAL A 42 1.95 -3.12 -70.03
CA VAL A 42 1.69 -3.23 -68.60
C VAL A 42 0.50 -4.14 -68.39
N GLU A 43 0.77 -5.39 -68.07
CA GLU A 43 -0.21 -6.32 -67.52
C GLU A 43 -0.75 -5.78 -66.21
N ALA A 44 -2.05 -5.50 -66.15
CA ALA A 44 -2.71 -4.91 -64.96
C ALA A 44 -2.60 -5.96 -63.83
N ALA A 45 -1.70 -5.70 -62.86
CA ALA A 45 -1.61 -6.45 -61.62
C ALA A 45 -2.95 -6.35 -60.88
N ALA A 46 -3.58 -7.46 -60.59
CA ALA A 46 -4.80 -7.55 -59.80
C ALA A 46 -4.55 -6.89 -58.43
N ILE A 47 -5.43 -5.93 -58.06
CA ILE A 47 -5.44 -5.34 -56.73
C ILE A 47 -5.73 -6.47 -55.76
N PRO A 48 -4.83 -6.75 -54.78
CA PRO A 48 -5.11 -7.75 -53.75
C PRO A 48 -6.35 -7.35 -52.95
N GLU A 49 -7.25 -8.33 -52.73
CA GLU A 49 -8.39 -8.12 -51.83
C GLU A 49 -7.86 -7.58 -50.47
N PRO A 50 -8.57 -6.61 -49.83
CA PRO A 50 -8.15 -6.14 -48.55
C PRO A 50 -8.12 -7.27 -47.57
N GLU A 51 -6.94 -7.48 -46.97
CA GLU A 51 -6.72 -8.46 -45.91
C GLU A 51 -7.76 -8.22 -44.80
N ALA A 52 -8.49 -9.25 -44.38
CA ALA A 52 -9.50 -9.18 -43.37
C ALA A 52 -8.89 -8.53 -42.11
N ALA A 53 -9.52 -7.49 -41.57
CA ALA A 53 -9.06 -6.84 -40.37
C ALA A 53 -8.84 -7.87 -39.26
N PRO A 54 -7.72 -7.81 -38.51
CA PRO A 54 -7.47 -8.74 -37.42
C PRO A 54 -8.65 -8.69 -36.43
N PRO A 55 -8.99 -9.85 -35.80
CA PRO A 55 -10.05 -9.89 -34.82
C PRO A 55 -9.77 -8.84 -33.74
N PRO A 56 -10.81 -8.16 -33.20
CA PRO A 56 -10.61 -7.17 -32.14
C PRO A 56 -9.85 -7.81 -30.99
N ALA A 57 -8.86 -7.10 -30.46
CA ALA A 57 -8.13 -7.53 -29.28
C ALA A 57 -9.15 -7.85 -28.16
N PRO A 58 -8.93 -8.90 -27.34
CA PRO A 58 -9.82 -9.19 -26.24
C PRO A 58 -10.02 -7.94 -25.39
N ALA A 59 -11.27 -7.63 -25.06
CA ALA A 59 -11.61 -6.47 -24.27
C ALA A 59 -10.81 -6.49 -22.95
N VAL A 60 -10.05 -5.43 -22.69
CA VAL A 60 -9.40 -5.26 -21.40
C VAL A 60 -10.52 -5.14 -20.37
N PRO A 61 -10.54 -5.97 -19.30
CA PRO A 61 -11.56 -5.86 -18.26
C PRO A 61 -11.64 -4.42 -17.72
N ASP A 62 -12.86 -3.93 -17.50
CA ASP A 62 -13.05 -2.62 -16.87
C ASP A 62 -12.41 -2.63 -15.48
N PRO A 63 -11.42 -1.76 -15.20
CA PRO A 63 -10.74 -1.74 -13.91
C PRO A 63 -11.66 -1.37 -12.74
N ALA A 64 -12.84 -0.80 -13.01
CA ALA A 64 -13.85 -0.48 -12.00
C ALA A 64 -14.71 -1.68 -11.57
N ILE A 65 -14.56 -2.85 -12.19
CA ILE A 65 -15.31 -4.07 -11.86
C ILE A 65 -14.37 -5.10 -11.25
N PRO A 66 -14.57 -5.53 -9.99
CA PRO A 66 -13.77 -6.58 -9.37
C PRO A 66 -13.99 -7.93 -10.05
N PRO A 67 -13.00 -8.85 -10.02
CA PRO A 67 -13.16 -10.21 -10.52
C PRO A 67 -14.33 -10.95 -9.87
N GLY A 68 -15.24 -11.49 -10.69
CA GLY A 68 -16.41 -12.24 -10.21
C GLY A 68 -17.51 -11.39 -9.56
N ALA A 69 -17.40 -10.06 -9.61
CA ALA A 69 -18.39 -9.17 -9.02
C ALA A 69 -19.78 -9.36 -9.63
N GLU A 70 -20.80 -9.21 -8.80
CA GLU A 70 -22.19 -9.14 -9.23
C GLU A 70 -22.39 -7.90 -10.11
N THR A 71 -23.28 -7.98 -11.10
CA THR A 71 -23.64 -6.83 -11.91
C THR A 71 -24.29 -5.75 -11.04
N VAL A 72 -23.69 -4.58 -11.02
CA VAL A 72 -24.21 -3.38 -10.35
C VAL A 72 -24.88 -2.49 -11.38
N THR A 73 -26.06 -1.96 -11.07
CA THR A 73 -26.76 -1.04 -11.97
C THR A 73 -26.14 0.36 -11.92
N ALA A 74 -26.40 1.16 -12.97
CA ALA A 74 -25.92 2.54 -13.00
C ALA A 74 -26.44 3.39 -11.83
N ASP A 75 -27.71 3.17 -11.41
CA ASP A 75 -28.31 3.89 -10.28
C ASP A 75 -27.65 3.51 -8.93
N GLU A 76 -27.32 2.24 -8.73
CA GLU A 76 -26.60 1.78 -7.54
C GLU A 76 -25.17 2.33 -7.50
N LEU A 77 -24.50 2.37 -8.66
CA LEU A 77 -23.16 2.93 -8.73
C LEU A 77 -23.19 4.45 -8.44
N ALA A 78 -24.14 5.18 -9.01
CA ALA A 78 -24.31 6.60 -8.74
C ALA A 78 -24.63 6.87 -7.25
N TRP A 79 -25.46 6.02 -6.61
CA TRP A 79 -25.67 6.09 -5.17
C TRP A 79 -24.36 5.87 -4.40
N ALA A 80 -23.58 4.84 -4.74
CA ALA A 80 -22.34 4.53 -4.04
C ALA A 80 -21.30 5.64 -4.17
N GLU A 81 -21.18 6.23 -5.35
CA GLU A 81 -20.29 7.38 -5.58
C GLU A 81 -20.71 8.59 -4.74
N GLN A 82 -22.01 8.91 -4.70
CA GLN A 82 -22.52 9.98 -3.85
C GLN A 82 -22.32 9.68 -2.36
N PHE A 83 -22.52 8.42 -1.95
CA PHE A 83 -22.31 7.96 -0.58
C PHE A 83 -20.85 8.13 -0.16
N LEU A 84 -19.89 7.64 -0.95
CA LEU A 84 -18.46 7.77 -0.68
C LEU A 84 -17.97 9.23 -0.69
N ALA A 85 -18.55 10.08 -1.55
CA ALA A 85 -18.23 11.51 -1.56
C ALA A 85 -18.56 12.17 -0.21
N GLN A 86 -19.63 11.73 0.47
CA GLN A 86 -20.10 12.29 1.74
C GLN A 86 -19.44 11.64 2.95
N GLN A 87 -19.05 10.36 2.87
CA GLN A 87 -18.53 9.61 4.00
C GLN A 87 -17.00 9.48 3.95
N VAL A 88 -16.38 9.33 5.13
CA VAL A 88 -14.95 8.99 5.21
C VAL A 88 -14.77 7.52 4.85
N SER A 89 -13.84 7.24 3.94
CA SER A 89 -13.40 5.88 3.59
C SER A 89 -11.89 5.76 3.79
N VAL A 90 -11.45 4.69 4.44
CA VAL A 90 -10.05 4.46 4.78
C VAL A 90 -9.68 3.03 4.49
N ASP A 91 -8.56 2.85 3.80
CA ASP A 91 -7.87 1.58 3.73
C ASP A 91 -6.79 1.52 4.82
N VAL A 92 -6.93 0.60 5.75
CA VAL A 92 -6.05 0.54 6.91
C VAL A 92 -4.71 -0.17 6.64
N HIS A 93 -4.44 -0.59 5.40
CA HIS A 93 -3.13 -1.10 4.98
C HIS A 93 -2.98 -1.18 3.46
N CYS A 94 -1.96 -0.52 2.91
CA CYS A 94 -1.60 -0.63 1.50
C CYS A 94 -0.14 -0.22 1.22
N HIS A 95 0.35 -0.62 0.03
CA HIS A 95 1.70 -0.31 -0.46
C HIS A 95 1.65 0.40 -1.83
N PRO A 96 1.11 1.62 -1.93
CA PRO A 96 0.74 2.25 -3.18
C PRO A 96 1.87 2.25 -4.22
N GLY A 97 1.61 1.53 -5.33
CA GLY A 97 2.55 1.45 -6.44
C GLY A 97 3.90 0.83 -6.10
N LEU A 98 3.96 -0.02 -5.04
CA LEU A 98 5.21 -0.67 -4.61
C LEU A 98 6.31 0.33 -4.24
N PHE A 99 5.95 1.46 -3.66
CA PHE A 99 6.89 2.55 -3.35
C PHE A 99 8.08 2.12 -2.50
N PHE A 100 7.93 1.09 -1.68
CA PHE A 100 8.98 0.55 -0.83
C PHE A 100 10.18 -0.02 -1.61
N PHE A 101 10.04 -0.30 -2.92
CA PHE A 101 11.16 -0.64 -3.80
C PHE A 101 11.92 0.59 -4.34
N GLN A 102 11.38 1.80 -4.23
CA GLN A 102 12.04 3.00 -4.78
C GLN A 102 13.41 3.21 -4.14
N GLY A 103 14.47 3.22 -4.96
CA GLY A 103 15.85 3.38 -4.50
C GLY A 103 16.46 2.16 -3.78
N MET A 104 15.75 1.04 -3.70
CA MET A 104 16.31 -0.22 -3.18
C MET A 104 17.16 -0.90 -4.27
N ALA A 105 18.25 -1.53 -3.85
CA ALA A 105 18.98 -2.44 -4.74
C ALA A 105 18.07 -3.62 -5.13
N MET A 106 18.29 -4.17 -6.35
CA MET A 106 17.48 -5.31 -6.82
C MET A 106 17.53 -6.44 -5.79
N PRO A 107 16.37 -6.96 -5.34
CA PRO A 107 16.30 -8.06 -4.40
C PRO A 107 17.01 -9.32 -4.92
N GLU A 108 17.45 -10.18 -4.01
CA GLU A 108 18.14 -11.42 -4.42
C GLU A 108 17.16 -12.54 -4.83
N ASP A 109 15.94 -12.53 -4.28
CA ASP A 109 14.95 -13.58 -4.56
C ASP A 109 14.28 -13.35 -5.94
N PRO A 110 14.18 -14.37 -6.81
CA PRO A 110 13.64 -14.21 -8.17
C PRO A 110 12.17 -13.76 -8.23
N MET A 111 11.33 -14.17 -7.25
CA MET A 111 9.93 -13.74 -7.21
C MET A 111 9.83 -12.28 -6.77
N ILE A 112 10.60 -11.89 -5.76
CA ILE A 112 10.67 -10.50 -5.31
C ILE A 112 11.30 -9.62 -6.40
N GLN A 113 12.31 -10.11 -7.12
CA GLN A 113 12.85 -9.43 -8.32
C GLN A 113 11.78 -9.17 -9.37
N LYS A 114 10.93 -10.18 -9.64
CA LYS A 114 9.83 -10.03 -10.60
C LYS A 114 8.84 -8.95 -10.14
N MET A 115 8.53 -8.88 -8.86
CA MET A 115 7.69 -7.84 -8.28
C MET A 115 8.35 -6.46 -8.41
N ALA A 116 9.60 -6.32 -8.00
CA ALA A 116 10.37 -5.09 -8.13
C ALA A 116 10.52 -4.62 -9.60
N SER A 117 10.62 -5.57 -10.55
CA SER A 117 10.74 -5.27 -11.99
C SER A 117 9.47 -4.68 -12.62
N MET A 118 8.32 -4.71 -11.93
CA MET A 118 7.12 -3.98 -12.36
C MET A 118 7.32 -2.46 -12.27
N GLY A 119 8.37 -2.02 -11.56
CA GLY A 119 8.65 -0.62 -11.29
C GLY A 119 7.72 -0.02 -10.24
N VAL A 120 8.01 1.21 -9.86
CA VAL A 120 7.18 1.99 -8.93
C VAL A 120 6.11 2.75 -9.73
N PHE A 121 4.85 2.68 -9.30
CA PHE A 121 3.71 3.28 -9.98
C PHE A 121 2.74 3.99 -9.03
N THR A 122 3.26 4.58 -7.97
CA THR A 122 2.52 5.23 -6.87
C THR A 122 1.52 6.27 -7.36
N GLU A 123 1.91 7.13 -8.32
CA GLU A 123 1.02 8.16 -8.87
C GLU A 123 -0.25 7.56 -9.49
N ARG A 124 -0.13 6.40 -10.17
CA ARG A 124 -1.27 5.69 -10.72
C ARG A 124 -2.18 5.18 -9.63
N THR A 125 -1.64 4.55 -8.59
CA THR A 125 -2.44 4.02 -7.48
C THR A 125 -3.15 5.15 -6.72
N VAL A 126 -2.47 6.29 -6.48
CA VAL A 126 -3.09 7.46 -5.85
C VAL A 126 -4.19 8.07 -6.74
N ALA A 127 -3.98 8.11 -8.06
CA ALA A 127 -5.04 8.53 -8.99
C ALA A 127 -6.25 7.59 -8.96
N ASP A 128 -6.04 6.28 -8.84
CA ASP A 128 -7.11 5.30 -8.68
C ASP A 128 -7.83 5.43 -7.33
N MET A 129 -7.11 5.76 -6.24
CA MET A 129 -7.69 6.11 -4.93
C MET A 129 -8.64 7.30 -5.06
N ALA A 130 -8.19 8.37 -5.69
CA ALA A 130 -9.00 9.57 -5.93
C ALA A 130 -10.23 9.26 -6.79
N ALA A 131 -10.06 8.48 -7.88
CA ALA A 131 -11.15 8.07 -8.76
C ALA A 131 -12.19 7.18 -8.06
N GLY A 132 -11.75 6.31 -7.14
CA GLY A 132 -12.62 5.49 -6.28
C GLY A 132 -13.16 6.23 -5.05
N GLN A 133 -12.80 7.50 -4.87
CA GLN A 133 -13.21 8.34 -3.75
C GLN A 133 -12.73 7.84 -2.37
N LEU A 134 -11.58 7.16 -2.32
CA LEU A 134 -10.93 6.82 -1.06
C LEU A 134 -10.43 8.11 -0.39
N SER A 135 -10.79 8.31 0.88
CA SER A 135 -10.43 9.53 1.62
C SER A 135 -8.98 9.48 2.10
N ALA A 136 -8.55 8.34 2.60
CA ALA A 136 -7.18 8.13 3.07
C ALA A 136 -6.80 6.64 3.07
N ALA A 137 -5.51 6.37 3.15
CA ALA A 137 -5.00 5.02 3.42
C ALA A 137 -3.78 5.05 4.33
N LEU A 138 -3.48 3.91 4.98
CA LEU A 138 -2.22 3.68 5.67
C LEU A 138 -1.19 3.23 4.62
N PHE A 139 -0.23 4.10 4.33
CA PHE A 139 0.89 3.84 3.42
C PHE A 139 2.00 3.15 4.21
N ALA A 140 2.07 1.83 4.09
CA ALA A 140 2.98 1.02 4.89
C ALA A 140 4.32 0.83 4.18
N THR A 141 5.42 1.18 4.86
CA THR A 141 6.76 0.71 4.49
C THR A 141 6.88 -0.78 4.77
N VAL A 142 7.79 -1.48 4.12
CA VAL A 142 8.06 -2.92 4.36
C VAL A 142 9.45 -3.06 4.96
N ALA A 143 9.51 -3.36 6.27
CA ALA A 143 10.76 -3.35 7.02
C ALA A 143 11.76 -4.40 6.54
N ASP A 144 11.28 -5.59 6.18
CA ASP A 144 12.08 -6.73 5.79
C ASP A 144 12.19 -6.94 4.24
N ALA A 145 11.79 -5.94 3.45
CA ALA A 145 11.80 -6.01 1.97
C ALA A 145 13.13 -6.50 1.37
N LYS A 146 14.25 -6.22 2.01
CA LYS A 146 15.59 -6.62 1.56
C LYS A 146 15.92 -8.09 1.79
N ILE A 147 15.30 -8.70 2.79
CA ILE A 147 15.66 -10.05 3.25
C ILE A 147 14.59 -11.09 2.96
N ILE A 148 13.38 -10.69 2.57
CA ILE A 148 12.33 -11.63 2.23
C ILE A 148 12.62 -12.39 0.94
N GLY A 149 12.13 -13.61 0.90
CA GLY A 149 12.08 -14.47 -0.27
C GLY A 149 10.79 -15.26 -0.32
N ALA A 150 10.52 -15.86 -1.47
CA ALA A 150 9.33 -16.66 -1.69
C ALA A 150 9.64 -18.15 -1.61
N ARG A 151 8.70 -18.91 -1.03
CA ARG A 151 8.69 -20.37 -1.02
C ARG A 151 7.29 -20.88 -1.41
N GLU A 152 7.12 -22.18 -1.56
CA GLU A 152 5.87 -22.79 -2.02
C GLU A 152 4.63 -22.32 -1.23
N HIS A 153 4.79 -22.09 0.06
CA HIS A 153 3.68 -21.77 0.96
C HIS A 153 3.72 -20.34 1.53
N GLY A 154 4.37 -19.39 0.86
CA GLY A 154 4.37 -17.97 1.25
C GLY A 154 5.74 -17.32 1.26
N LEU A 155 5.84 -16.20 1.95
CA LEU A 155 7.08 -15.45 2.12
C LEU A 155 7.79 -15.86 3.42
N TYR A 156 9.09 -15.62 3.49
CA TYR A 156 9.93 -15.89 4.66
C TYR A 156 11.19 -15.01 4.63
N ALA A 157 11.82 -14.79 5.77
CA ALA A 157 13.13 -14.15 5.84
C ALA A 157 14.23 -15.15 5.41
N ARG A 158 15.01 -14.78 4.41
CA ARG A 158 16.11 -15.61 3.85
C ARG A 158 17.37 -15.56 4.70
N ARG A 159 17.54 -14.52 5.48
CA ARG A 159 18.68 -14.24 6.36
C ARG A 159 18.30 -13.25 7.45
N GLU A 160 19.15 -13.12 8.45
CA GLU A 160 19.10 -12.01 9.39
C GLU A 160 19.59 -10.71 8.74
N PHE A 161 19.26 -9.57 9.33
CA PHE A 161 19.79 -8.27 8.94
C PHE A 161 21.25 -8.10 9.36
N GLU A 162 22.01 -7.38 8.55
CA GLU A 162 23.27 -6.79 9.02
C GLU A 162 22.96 -5.60 9.95
N SER A 163 23.89 -5.33 10.89
CA SER A 163 23.72 -4.22 11.84
C SER A 163 23.51 -2.88 11.11
N GLY A 164 22.41 -2.20 11.41
CA GLY A 164 22.02 -0.92 10.81
C GLY A 164 21.34 -1.05 9.45
N GLU A 165 21.23 -2.25 8.88
CA GLU A 165 20.64 -2.46 7.55
C GLU A 165 19.13 -2.17 7.54
N ALA A 166 18.40 -2.69 8.53
CA ALA A 166 16.95 -2.47 8.63
C ALA A 166 16.63 -0.98 8.88
N TYR A 167 17.39 -0.32 9.73
CA TYR A 167 17.22 1.10 9.99
C TYR A 167 17.53 1.97 8.78
N ALA A 168 18.63 1.71 8.07
CA ALA A 168 18.98 2.45 6.87
C ALA A 168 17.90 2.29 5.77
N ASP A 169 17.31 1.11 5.64
CA ASP A 169 16.24 0.88 4.68
C ASP A 169 14.93 1.57 5.08
N HIS A 170 14.59 1.57 6.37
CA HIS A 170 13.48 2.35 6.91
C HIS A 170 13.62 3.84 6.57
N GLN A 171 14.79 4.44 6.82
CA GLN A 171 15.06 5.86 6.50
C GLN A 171 14.87 6.14 5.01
N ARG A 172 15.31 5.24 4.13
CA ARG A 172 15.09 5.35 2.68
C ARG A 172 13.61 5.38 2.33
N GLN A 173 12.81 4.47 2.90
CA GLN A 173 11.38 4.37 2.62
C GLN A 173 10.60 5.57 3.20
N VAL A 174 10.95 6.04 4.38
CA VAL A 174 10.37 7.25 4.98
C VAL A 174 10.65 8.49 4.12
N ALA A 175 11.86 8.60 3.56
CA ALA A 175 12.18 9.68 2.62
C ALA A 175 11.29 9.65 1.36
N VAL A 176 10.94 8.46 0.85
CA VAL A 176 9.99 8.32 -0.27
C VAL A 176 8.59 8.78 0.13
N LEU A 177 8.11 8.41 1.32
CA LEU A 177 6.81 8.89 1.82
C LEU A 177 6.79 10.42 1.98
N GLN A 178 7.88 11.00 2.48
CA GLN A 178 7.98 12.45 2.62
C GLN A 178 7.99 13.16 1.26
N ASP A 179 8.67 12.60 0.25
CA ASP A 179 8.67 13.13 -1.12
C ASP A 179 7.25 13.17 -1.72
N MET A 180 6.42 12.16 -1.47
CA MET A 180 5.01 12.16 -1.89
C MET A 180 4.21 13.33 -1.29
N VAL A 181 4.52 13.71 -0.05
CA VAL A 181 3.92 14.86 0.61
C VAL A 181 4.47 16.16 0.04
N ASP A 182 5.77 16.29 -0.09
CA ASP A 182 6.47 17.50 -0.54
C ASP A 182 6.11 17.85 -1.99
N THR A 183 5.88 16.84 -2.83
CA THR A 183 5.38 17.01 -4.21
C THR A 183 3.88 17.28 -4.27
N GLY A 184 3.16 17.14 -3.16
CA GLY A 184 1.71 17.34 -3.07
C GLY A 184 0.88 16.22 -3.67
N LEU A 185 1.48 15.05 -3.92
CA LEU A 185 0.80 13.86 -4.42
C LEU A 185 -0.27 13.39 -3.42
N VAL A 186 0.03 13.41 -2.12
CA VAL A 186 -0.88 13.07 -1.02
C VAL A 186 -0.86 14.14 0.07
N ALA A 187 -1.90 14.15 0.92
CA ALA A 187 -1.92 14.96 2.13
C ALA A 187 -1.40 14.15 3.32
N PRO A 188 -0.46 14.68 4.15
CA PRO A 188 0.00 13.97 5.34
C PRO A 188 -1.11 13.94 6.40
N ILE A 189 -1.35 12.77 6.99
CA ILE A 189 -2.35 12.56 8.03
C ILE A 189 -1.65 12.12 9.31
N ARG A 190 -1.73 12.94 10.34
CA ARG A 190 -1.16 12.67 11.67
C ARG A 190 -2.23 12.62 12.76
N SER A 191 -3.47 13.06 12.44
CA SER A 191 -4.62 13.09 13.32
C SER A 191 -5.92 12.90 12.53
N ALA A 192 -7.02 12.60 13.24
CA ALA A 192 -8.35 12.52 12.63
C ALA A 192 -8.78 13.85 11.98
N SER A 193 -8.37 14.99 12.53
CA SER A 193 -8.66 16.31 11.95
C SER A 193 -7.93 16.55 10.63
N ASP A 194 -6.70 16.03 10.46
CA ASP A 194 -5.97 16.13 9.20
C ASP A 194 -6.69 15.35 8.10
N LEU A 195 -7.22 14.16 8.43
CA LEU A 195 -7.96 13.34 7.49
C LEU A 195 -9.23 14.06 6.99
N LEU A 196 -9.99 14.65 7.90
CA LEU A 196 -11.18 15.44 7.55
C LEU A 196 -10.82 16.63 6.66
N ALA A 197 -9.72 17.33 6.98
CA ALA A 197 -9.24 18.46 6.18
C ALA A 197 -8.79 18.02 4.77
N ALA A 198 -8.07 16.89 4.66
CA ALA A 198 -7.64 16.34 3.37
C ALA A 198 -8.85 15.97 2.50
N LYS A 199 -9.86 15.30 3.07
CA LYS A 199 -11.10 14.96 2.37
C LYS A 199 -11.83 16.22 1.88
N GLN A 200 -11.99 17.24 2.73
CA GLN A 200 -12.61 18.50 2.35
C GLN A 200 -11.84 19.21 1.21
N ALA A 201 -10.53 19.06 1.19
CA ALA A 201 -9.68 19.60 0.13
C ALA A 201 -9.67 18.75 -1.16
N GLY A 202 -10.39 17.61 -1.18
CA GLY A 202 -10.41 16.68 -2.32
C GLY A 202 -9.07 15.97 -2.56
N LYS A 203 -8.25 15.82 -1.51
CA LYS A 203 -6.94 15.15 -1.56
C LYS A 203 -7.01 13.78 -0.89
N VAL A 204 -6.30 12.80 -1.46
CA VAL A 204 -6.06 11.52 -0.81
C VAL A 204 -5.12 11.74 0.37
N GLY A 205 -5.52 11.28 1.55
CA GLY A 205 -4.72 11.33 2.76
C GLY A 205 -3.80 10.12 2.88
N ALA A 206 -2.56 10.33 3.33
CA ALA A 206 -1.60 9.28 3.67
C ALA A 206 -1.31 9.30 5.16
N VAL A 207 -1.73 8.27 5.88
CA VAL A 207 -1.24 7.94 7.22
C VAL A 207 0.02 7.12 7.04
N PHE A 208 1.16 7.58 7.52
CA PHE A 208 2.39 6.82 7.40
C PHE A 208 2.39 5.65 8.39
N ALA A 209 2.71 4.47 7.88
CA ALA A 209 2.75 3.22 8.64
C ALA A 209 4.03 2.43 8.34
N CYS A 210 4.37 1.51 9.22
CA CYS A 210 5.44 0.55 9.01
C CYS A 210 4.91 -0.87 9.13
N GLU A 211 5.22 -1.73 8.18
CA GLU A 211 5.02 -3.16 8.25
C GLU A 211 6.32 -3.84 8.65
N GLY A 212 6.40 -4.22 9.94
CA GLY A 212 7.59 -4.73 10.62
C GLY A 212 8.35 -3.65 11.42
N GLY A 213 8.68 -3.99 12.67
CA GLY A 213 9.44 -3.13 13.58
C GLY A 213 10.95 -3.39 13.59
N ASP A 214 11.46 -4.10 12.58
CA ASP A 214 12.88 -4.51 12.47
C ASP A 214 13.85 -3.34 12.53
N PHE A 215 13.45 -2.19 12.02
CA PHE A 215 14.26 -0.96 11.99
C PHE A 215 14.63 -0.43 13.39
N LEU A 216 13.91 -0.85 14.43
CA LEU A 216 14.22 -0.46 15.80
C LEU A 216 15.55 -1.02 16.27
N GLU A 217 15.93 -2.25 15.85
CA GLU A 217 17.22 -2.90 16.22
C GLU A 217 17.56 -2.72 17.71
N GLU A 218 16.56 -2.97 18.61
CA GLU A 218 16.64 -2.81 20.08
C GLU A 218 17.01 -1.39 20.55
N LYS A 219 16.71 -0.37 19.77
CA LYS A 219 16.95 1.05 20.07
C LYS A 219 15.63 1.79 20.19
N GLY A 220 15.14 1.98 21.43
CA GLY A 220 13.85 2.60 21.70
C GLY A 220 13.73 4.04 21.19
N GLU A 221 14.83 4.78 21.14
CA GLU A 221 14.87 6.15 20.61
C GLU A 221 14.39 6.25 19.15
N ARG A 222 14.56 5.20 18.34
CA ARG A 222 14.10 5.17 16.94
C ARG A 222 12.58 5.19 16.81
N LEU A 223 11.86 4.82 17.86
CA LEU A 223 10.40 4.94 17.88
C LEU A 223 9.96 6.41 17.90
N THR A 224 10.64 7.24 18.70
CA THR A 224 10.43 8.69 18.71
C THR A 224 10.79 9.31 17.34
N GLU A 225 11.91 8.91 16.74
CA GLU A 225 12.30 9.38 15.41
C GLU A 225 11.24 9.03 14.34
N ALA A 226 10.69 7.81 14.37
CA ALA A 226 9.62 7.39 13.46
C ALA A 226 8.34 8.23 13.67
N TRP A 227 7.96 8.50 14.93
CA TRP A 227 6.82 9.34 15.26
C TRP A 227 7.01 10.79 14.76
N GLU A 228 8.19 11.38 14.96
CA GLU A 228 8.55 12.72 14.47
C GLU A 228 8.52 12.79 12.94
N ALA A 229 8.95 11.73 12.25
CA ALA A 229 8.86 11.58 10.80
C ALA A 229 7.41 11.46 10.29
N GLY A 230 6.43 11.26 11.17
CA GLY A 230 5.01 11.21 10.83
C GLY A 230 4.39 9.83 10.85
N ILE A 231 5.14 8.78 11.22
CA ILE A 231 4.59 7.42 11.38
C ILE A 231 3.55 7.42 12.51
N ARG A 232 2.39 6.81 12.25
CA ARG A 232 1.28 6.72 13.23
C ARG A 232 0.80 5.31 13.48
N SER A 233 1.31 4.33 12.73
CA SER A 233 1.04 2.91 12.95
C SER A 233 2.30 2.10 12.70
N ILE A 234 2.60 1.16 13.57
CA ILE A 234 3.68 0.19 13.39
C ILE A 234 3.12 -1.21 13.62
N GLN A 235 3.23 -2.04 12.60
CA GLN A 235 3.07 -3.47 12.69
C GLN A 235 4.36 -4.05 13.28
N LEU A 236 4.24 -4.76 14.39
CA LEU A 236 5.43 -5.16 15.17
C LEU A 236 6.32 -6.13 14.41
N VAL A 237 5.73 -7.05 13.65
CA VAL A 237 6.41 -8.12 12.92
C VAL A 237 5.85 -8.26 11.51
N HIS A 238 6.60 -8.86 10.56
CA HIS A 238 6.13 -9.15 9.20
C HIS A 238 6.44 -10.60 8.81
N TYR A 239 7.42 -10.88 7.95
CA TYR A 239 7.88 -12.25 7.62
C TYR A 239 9.22 -12.61 8.27
N HIS A 240 9.69 -11.77 9.16
CA HIS A 240 10.89 -11.98 9.98
C HIS A 240 10.52 -11.99 11.45
N ILE A 241 10.88 -13.08 12.19
CA ILE A 241 10.82 -13.09 13.66
C ILE A 241 11.90 -12.16 14.15
N ASN A 242 11.50 -11.02 14.67
CA ASN A 242 12.42 -9.95 15.05
C ASN A 242 12.55 -9.79 16.57
N GLN A 243 13.20 -8.74 17.01
CA GLN A 243 13.42 -8.42 18.41
C GLN A 243 12.16 -8.04 19.21
N LEU A 244 10.98 -7.99 18.57
CA LEU A 244 9.71 -7.60 19.22
C LEU A 244 8.83 -8.81 19.54
N GLY A 245 8.80 -9.83 18.69
CA GLY A 245 7.91 -10.98 18.87
C GLY A 245 7.93 -11.98 17.73
N ASP A 246 6.96 -12.90 17.77
CA ASP A 246 6.83 -14.03 16.86
C ASP A 246 5.79 -13.78 15.78
N ILE A 247 5.99 -14.42 14.60
CA ILE A 247 5.12 -14.35 13.44
C ILE A 247 4.31 -15.63 13.23
N GLN A 248 3.13 -15.52 12.59
CA GLN A 248 2.22 -16.63 12.33
C GLN A 248 2.79 -17.71 11.40
N THR A 249 3.74 -17.36 10.54
CA THR A 249 4.20 -18.22 9.42
C THR A 249 5.48 -19.02 9.74
N GLU A 250 6.05 -18.85 10.92
CA GLU A 250 7.24 -19.55 11.40
C GLU A 250 7.00 -20.16 12.78
N ALA A 251 7.84 -21.14 13.16
CA ALA A 251 7.82 -21.66 14.52
C ALA A 251 8.24 -20.55 15.52
N PRO A 252 7.51 -20.37 16.64
CA PRO A 252 7.79 -19.29 17.57
C PRO A 252 9.17 -19.45 18.22
N LYS A 253 9.89 -18.35 18.41
CA LYS A 253 11.17 -18.27 19.14
C LYS A 253 10.99 -17.71 20.54
N HIS A 254 10.04 -16.79 20.74
CA HIS A 254 9.85 -16.00 21.97
C HIS A 254 8.62 -16.45 22.77
N ASN A 255 7.67 -17.14 22.13
CA ASN A 255 6.35 -17.53 22.66
C ASN A 255 5.51 -16.31 23.11
N GLY A 256 5.56 -15.22 22.36
CA GLY A 256 4.86 -13.97 22.60
C GLY A 256 5.74 -12.74 22.35
N LEU A 257 5.43 -11.62 23.00
CA LEU A 257 6.28 -10.43 22.98
C LEU A 257 7.57 -10.67 23.77
N THR A 258 8.68 -10.17 23.22
CA THR A 258 9.93 -10.02 23.99
C THR A 258 9.80 -8.90 25.04
N GLU A 259 10.80 -8.73 25.91
CA GLU A 259 10.83 -7.58 26.82
C GLU A 259 10.91 -6.26 26.04
N PHE A 260 11.75 -6.18 25.01
CA PHE A 260 11.81 -5.01 24.14
C PHE A 260 10.51 -4.78 23.38
N GLY A 261 9.80 -5.85 22.98
CA GLY A 261 8.46 -5.76 22.39
C GLY A 261 7.45 -5.14 23.36
N ARG A 262 7.49 -5.51 24.64
CA ARG A 262 6.64 -4.93 25.69
C ARG A 262 6.92 -3.45 25.91
N GLU A 263 8.19 -3.08 26.01
CA GLU A 263 8.63 -1.68 26.12
C GLU A 263 8.18 -0.86 24.90
N THR A 264 8.28 -1.45 23.69
CA THR A 264 7.84 -0.84 22.44
C THR A 264 6.34 -0.56 22.43
N VAL A 265 5.50 -1.52 22.83
CA VAL A 265 4.04 -1.32 22.93
C VAL A 265 3.70 -0.20 23.91
N ALA A 266 4.33 -0.19 25.08
CA ALA A 266 4.11 0.86 26.08
C ALA A 266 4.50 2.26 25.55
N GLU A 267 5.61 2.36 24.86
CA GLU A 267 6.08 3.62 24.28
C GLU A 267 5.21 4.06 23.08
N MET A 268 4.74 3.13 22.24
CA MET A 268 3.77 3.44 21.17
C MET A 268 2.48 4.03 21.73
N ASN A 269 1.97 3.47 22.84
CA ASN A 269 0.80 4.03 23.53
C ASN A 269 1.07 5.46 24.02
N ARG A 270 2.25 5.70 24.62
CA ARG A 270 2.63 7.04 25.11
C ARG A 270 2.75 8.06 23.97
N LEU A 271 3.27 7.65 22.82
CA LEU A 271 3.44 8.50 21.63
C LEU A 271 2.15 8.69 20.83
N GLY A 272 1.07 7.94 21.13
CA GLY A 272 -0.16 7.97 20.35
C GLY A 272 0.00 7.33 18.97
N MET A 273 0.61 6.14 18.94
CA MET A 273 0.79 5.32 17.74
C MET A 273 -0.06 4.06 17.83
N ILE A 274 -0.70 3.68 16.72
CA ILE A 274 -1.47 2.43 16.62
C ILE A 274 -0.50 1.24 16.64
N VAL A 275 -0.72 0.32 17.57
CA VAL A 275 -0.06 -0.99 17.61
C VAL A 275 -0.78 -1.92 16.66
N ASP A 276 -0.13 -2.32 15.57
CA ASP A 276 -0.69 -3.23 14.55
C ASP A 276 -0.10 -4.63 14.75
N MET A 277 -0.98 -5.62 14.86
CA MET A 277 -0.66 -7.02 15.15
C MET A 277 -0.88 -7.95 13.95
N ALA A 278 -1.06 -7.40 12.74
CA ALA A 278 -1.05 -8.23 11.54
C ALA A 278 0.27 -9.02 11.48
N HIS A 279 0.24 -10.24 10.97
CA HIS A 279 1.33 -11.21 10.95
C HIS A 279 1.78 -11.79 12.31
N ALA A 280 1.42 -11.20 13.45
CA ALA A 280 1.82 -11.68 14.76
C ALA A 280 1.13 -13.01 15.14
N THR A 281 1.79 -13.86 15.92
CA THR A 281 1.13 -15.03 16.54
C THR A 281 0.02 -14.61 17.49
N PHE A 282 -0.86 -15.54 17.82
CA PHE A 282 -1.88 -15.30 18.85
C PHE A 282 -1.27 -14.87 20.18
N GLU A 283 -0.20 -15.55 20.61
CA GLU A 283 0.50 -15.24 21.85
C GLU A 283 1.08 -13.83 21.85
N THR A 284 1.72 -13.42 20.73
CA THR A 284 2.25 -12.06 20.58
C THR A 284 1.14 -11.01 20.61
N THR A 285 0.00 -11.29 19.95
CA THR A 285 -1.16 -10.40 19.96
C THR A 285 -1.82 -10.32 21.33
N ARG A 286 -1.98 -11.46 22.02
CA ARG A 286 -2.52 -11.52 23.39
C ARG A 286 -1.66 -10.67 24.35
N ASP A 287 -0.34 -10.87 24.32
CA ASP A 287 0.57 -10.11 25.18
C ASP A 287 0.47 -8.59 24.90
N ALA A 288 0.34 -8.19 23.62
CA ALA A 288 0.12 -6.80 23.25
C ALA A 288 -1.23 -6.26 23.72
N ALA A 289 -2.30 -7.06 23.58
CA ALA A 289 -3.65 -6.69 24.02
C ALA A 289 -3.75 -6.52 25.54
N GLU A 290 -3.08 -7.40 26.31
CA GLU A 290 -3.03 -7.33 27.78
C GLU A 290 -2.24 -6.11 28.28
N LEU A 291 -1.24 -5.66 27.52
CA LEU A 291 -0.36 -4.55 27.89
C LEU A 291 -0.88 -3.19 27.40
N SER A 292 -1.50 -3.17 26.22
CA SER A 292 -1.91 -1.91 25.59
C SER A 292 -3.01 -1.21 26.39
N THR A 293 -2.83 0.09 26.60
CA THR A 293 -3.86 0.98 27.17
C THR A 293 -4.71 1.65 26.10
N GLN A 294 -4.47 1.34 24.83
CA GLN A 294 -5.13 1.88 23.64
C GLN A 294 -5.66 0.72 22.78
N PRO A 295 -6.67 0.95 21.93
CA PRO A 295 -7.10 -0.03 20.95
C PRO A 295 -5.93 -0.50 20.07
N ILE A 296 -5.79 -1.82 19.89
CA ILE A 296 -4.84 -2.38 18.93
C ILE A 296 -5.54 -2.70 17.60
N MET A 297 -4.76 -2.93 16.55
CA MET A 297 -5.28 -3.22 15.22
C MET A 297 -4.67 -4.53 14.68
N VAL A 298 -5.42 -5.25 13.86
CA VAL A 298 -4.89 -6.15 12.83
C VAL A 298 -5.25 -5.54 11.49
N SER A 299 -4.30 -4.91 10.83
CA SER A 299 -4.60 -4.08 9.66
C SER A 299 -5.15 -4.87 8.47
N HIS A 300 -4.73 -6.11 8.25
CA HIS A 300 -5.19 -6.95 7.15
C HIS A 300 -5.13 -8.45 7.51
N SER A 301 -6.28 -9.08 7.58
CA SER A 301 -6.41 -10.54 7.72
C SER A 301 -7.88 -10.98 7.61
N PHE A 302 -8.10 -12.29 7.78
CA PHE A 302 -9.40 -12.90 7.98
C PHE A 302 -9.31 -14.00 9.04
N VAL A 303 -10.48 -14.42 9.53
CA VAL A 303 -10.59 -15.59 10.40
C VAL A 303 -10.65 -16.86 9.55
N ALA A 304 -9.85 -17.86 9.90
CA ALA A 304 -9.92 -19.19 9.30
C ALA A 304 -11.30 -19.82 9.53
N ASP A 305 -11.86 -20.47 8.52
CA ASP A 305 -13.23 -21.00 8.57
C ASP A 305 -13.31 -22.54 8.54
N GLY A 306 -12.18 -23.21 8.73
CA GLY A 306 -12.09 -24.67 8.65
C GLY A 306 -11.97 -25.23 7.23
N GLU A 307 -12.40 -24.49 6.21
CA GLU A 307 -12.21 -24.84 4.80
C GLU A 307 -10.83 -24.38 4.30
N VAL A 308 -10.39 -23.21 4.77
CA VAL A 308 -9.09 -22.62 4.42
C VAL A 308 -8.17 -22.66 5.64
N GLN A 309 -7.16 -23.51 5.56
CA GLN A 309 -6.09 -23.60 6.55
C GLN A 309 -4.85 -22.87 6.00
N ASN A 310 -4.62 -21.66 6.49
CA ASN A 310 -3.43 -20.89 6.14
C ASN A 310 -2.93 -20.18 7.40
N PRO A 311 -1.64 -20.25 7.74
CA PRO A 311 -1.10 -19.65 8.95
C PRO A 311 -1.26 -18.11 8.99
N ARG A 312 -1.48 -17.47 7.84
CA ARG A 312 -1.76 -16.02 7.78
C ARG A 312 -3.16 -15.62 8.25
N LEU A 313 -4.07 -16.58 8.42
CA LEU A 313 -5.42 -16.32 8.90
C LEU A 313 -5.47 -16.37 10.42
N LEU A 314 -6.37 -15.56 10.99
CA LEU A 314 -6.59 -15.50 12.43
C LEU A 314 -7.42 -16.70 12.91
N SER A 315 -7.23 -17.10 14.17
CA SER A 315 -8.27 -17.84 14.89
C SER A 315 -9.41 -16.90 15.31
N GLU A 316 -10.56 -17.45 15.69
CA GLU A 316 -11.65 -16.65 16.26
C GLU A 316 -11.22 -15.92 17.52
N ASP A 317 -10.47 -16.59 18.41
CA ASP A 317 -9.98 -15.98 19.66
C ASP A 317 -9.00 -14.83 19.38
N HIS A 318 -8.20 -14.95 18.31
CA HIS A 318 -7.31 -13.88 17.88
C HIS A 318 -8.11 -12.62 17.46
N ALA A 319 -9.17 -12.79 16.66
CA ALA A 319 -10.01 -11.66 16.27
C ALA A 319 -10.77 -11.06 17.46
N ARG A 320 -11.27 -11.91 18.39
CA ARG A 320 -11.97 -11.45 19.59
C ARG A 320 -11.10 -10.63 20.52
N ILE A 321 -9.87 -11.08 20.80
CA ILE A 321 -8.99 -10.33 21.70
C ILE A 321 -8.66 -8.93 21.16
N VAL A 322 -8.52 -8.78 19.83
CA VAL A 322 -8.36 -7.46 19.21
C VAL A 322 -9.60 -6.59 19.43
N ALA A 323 -10.80 -7.15 19.23
CA ALA A 323 -12.07 -6.43 19.44
C ALA A 323 -12.28 -6.03 20.91
N GLU A 324 -11.87 -6.88 21.87
CA GLU A 324 -11.96 -6.63 23.32
C GLU A 324 -11.14 -5.40 23.76
N THR A 325 -10.07 -5.05 23.04
CA THR A 325 -9.34 -3.78 23.27
C THR A 325 -10.07 -2.54 22.73
N GLY A 326 -11.24 -2.69 22.13
CA GLY A 326 -11.89 -1.63 21.34
C GLY A 326 -11.30 -1.50 19.91
N GLY A 327 -10.45 -2.41 19.51
CA GLY A 327 -9.64 -2.38 18.31
C GLY A 327 -10.37 -2.69 17.00
N LEU A 328 -9.59 -2.97 15.96
CA LEU A 328 -10.05 -3.11 14.58
C LEU A 328 -9.34 -4.27 13.87
N VAL A 329 -10.10 -5.07 13.10
CA VAL A 329 -9.58 -6.02 12.12
C VAL A 329 -9.94 -5.54 10.72
N GLY A 330 -8.93 -5.29 9.89
CA GLY A 330 -9.07 -4.94 8.47
C GLY A 330 -9.33 -6.17 7.61
N ALA A 331 -10.49 -6.22 6.96
CA ALA A 331 -10.87 -7.29 6.04
C ALA A 331 -9.96 -7.31 4.81
N TRP A 332 -9.36 -8.45 4.52
CA TRP A 332 -8.28 -8.61 3.55
C TRP A 332 -8.75 -9.29 2.25
N PRO A 333 -8.81 -8.59 1.09
CA PRO A 333 -9.30 -9.15 -0.17
C PRO A 333 -8.26 -10.04 -0.88
N SER A 334 -7.47 -10.80 -0.13
CA SER A 334 -6.46 -11.72 -0.66
C SER A 334 -7.08 -12.96 -1.30
N GLY A 335 -6.46 -13.48 -2.34
CA GLY A 335 -6.78 -14.80 -2.89
C GLY A 335 -6.50 -15.97 -1.94
N ILE A 336 -5.89 -15.71 -0.78
CA ILE A 336 -5.85 -16.66 0.32
C ILE A 336 -7.27 -16.76 0.92
N GLY A 337 -8.02 -17.78 0.49
CA GLY A 337 -9.38 -18.04 0.97
C GLY A 337 -10.49 -17.27 0.26
N ASN A 338 -10.21 -16.30 -0.59
CA ASN A 338 -11.23 -15.59 -1.37
C ASN A 338 -11.07 -15.95 -2.85
N PRO A 339 -11.91 -16.82 -3.42
CA PRO A 339 -11.84 -17.15 -4.84
C PRO A 339 -12.32 -16.01 -5.75
N ASP A 340 -13.19 -15.12 -5.23
CA ASP A 340 -13.80 -14.00 -5.93
C ASP A 340 -14.21 -12.86 -4.99
N PHE A 341 -14.68 -11.76 -5.55
CA PHE A 341 -15.12 -10.59 -4.78
C PHE A 341 -16.36 -10.85 -3.89
N PRO A 342 -17.42 -11.57 -4.34
CA PRO A 342 -18.52 -11.95 -3.45
C PRO A 342 -18.06 -12.70 -2.20
N SER A 343 -17.17 -13.66 -2.33
CA SER A 343 -16.61 -14.43 -1.21
C SER A 343 -15.88 -13.53 -0.21
N PHE A 344 -15.16 -12.51 -0.70
CA PHE A 344 -14.55 -11.50 0.17
C PHE A 344 -15.60 -10.74 1.00
N ILE A 345 -16.68 -10.30 0.36
CA ILE A 345 -17.76 -9.58 1.05
C ILE A 345 -18.45 -10.49 2.09
N ASP A 346 -18.72 -11.76 1.74
CA ASP A 346 -19.35 -12.71 2.66
C ASP A 346 -18.43 -12.99 3.89
N ARG A 347 -17.11 -13.05 3.71
CA ARG A 347 -16.13 -13.16 4.80
C ARG A 347 -16.03 -11.89 5.65
N LEU A 348 -16.14 -10.72 5.04
CA LEU A 348 -16.22 -9.46 5.77
C LEU A 348 -17.46 -9.43 6.68
N ILE A 349 -18.62 -9.85 6.19
CA ILE A 349 -19.85 -9.93 6.97
C ILE A 349 -19.68 -10.95 8.10
N ARG A 350 -19.10 -12.12 7.81
CA ARG A 350 -18.82 -13.12 8.86
C ARG A 350 -17.90 -12.58 9.95
N LEU A 351 -16.92 -11.75 9.58
CA LEU A 351 -16.06 -11.07 10.56
C LEU A 351 -16.88 -10.12 11.44
N VAL A 352 -17.82 -9.35 10.84
CA VAL A 352 -18.78 -8.52 11.59
C VAL A 352 -19.65 -9.35 12.54
N ASP A 353 -20.15 -10.51 12.09
CA ASP A 353 -20.95 -11.41 12.94
C ASP A 353 -20.16 -11.95 14.12
N LEU A 354 -18.85 -12.15 13.95
CA LEU A 354 -17.97 -12.72 14.98
C LEU A 354 -17.56 -11.72 16.06
N ILE A 355 -17.13 -10.50 15.63
CA ILE A 355 -16.51 -9.52 16.54
C ILE A 355 -17.31 -8.22 16.68
N GLY A 356 -18.42 -8.07 15.95
CA GLY A 356 -19.26 -6.89 15.97
C GLY A 356 -18.86 -5.82 14.95
N ILE A 357 -19.86 -5.01 14.56
CA ILE A 357 -19.73 -4.01 13.50
C ILE A 357 -18.74 -2.89 13.81
N ASP A 358 -18.47 -2.63 15.09
CA ASP A 358 -17.58 -1.57 15.55
C ASP A 358 -16.08 -1.92 15.44
N HIS A 359 -15.78 -3.16 15.04
CA HIS A 359 -14.42 -3.73 15.07
C HIS A 359 -13.92 -4.20 13.69
N VAL A 360 -14.64 -3.88 12.60
CA VAL A 360 -14.24 -4.28 11.24
C VAL A 360 -13.96 -3.07 10.38
N GLY A 361 -12.87 -3.16 9.58
CA GLY A 361 -12.48 -2.17 8.59
C GLY A 361 -12.10 -2.82 7.26
N LEU A 362 -11.58 -2.02 6.33
CA LEU A 362 -11.03 -2.46 5.05
C LEU A 362 -9.52 -2.36 5.10
N GLY A 363 -8.80 -3.48 4.94
CA GLY A 363 -7.35 -3.54 4.87
C GLY A 363 -6.90 -4.32 3.63
N THR A 364 -6.66 -3.60 2.52
CA THR A 364 -6.57 -4.25 1.21
C THR A 364 -5.23 -4.86 0.90
N ASP A 365 -4.17 -4.39 1.54
CA ASP A 365 -2.79 -4.77 1.17
C ASP A 365 -2.53 -4.50 -0.33
N MET A 366 -3.14 -3.40 -0.84
CA MET A 366 -3.12 -3.04 -2.26
C MET A 366 -1.68 -2.93 -2.76
N ASP A 367 -1.50 -3.43 -3.96
CA ASP A 367 -0.26 -3.52 -4.74
C ASP A 367 0.75 -4.57 -4.24
N ALA A 368 0.64 -5.08 -2.98
CA ALA A 368 1.48 -6.19 -2.50
C ALA A 368 0.71 -7.49 -2.20
N ASN A 369 -0.61 -7.48 -2.31
CA ASN A 369 -1.48 -8.59 -1.96
C ASN A 369 -1.36 -9.79 -2.94
N PHE A 370 -1.50 -11.01 -2.40
CA PHE A 370 -1.47 -12.24 -3.18
C PHE A 370 -2.81 -12.50 -3.88
N ARG A 371 -2.83 -12.44 -5.24
CA ARG A 371 -4.01 -12.71 -6.08
C ARG A 371 -5.27 -12.00 -5.58
N PRO A 372 -5.24 -10.69 -5.38
CA PRO A 372 -6.34 -9.98 -4.76
C PRO A 372 -7.62 -10.09 -5.59
N VAL A 373 -8.76 -10.14 -4.91
CA VAL A 373 -10.10 -10.08 -5.53
C VAL A 373 -10.67 -8.67 -5.56
N PHE A 374 -9.98 -7.73 -4.91
CA PHE A 374 -10.14 -6.28 -5.04
C PHE A 374 -8.77 -5.76 -5.52
N THR A 375 -8.70 -5.37 -6.80
CA THR A 375 -7.43 -5.19 -7.51
C THR A 375 -7.09 -3.74 -7.82
N ASN A 376 -8.03 -2.82 -7.59
CA ASN A 376 -7.89 -1.41 -7.91
C ASN A 376 -8.89 -0.57 -7.12
N TYR A 377 -8.48 0.59 -6.63
CA TYR A 377 -9.39 1.45 -5.84
C TYR A 377 -10.57 2.03 -6.62
N ARG A 378 -10.54 2.07 -7.96
CA ARG A 378 -11.70 2.41 -8.79
C ARG A 378 -12.88 1.45 -8.56
N GLN A 379 -12.61 0.29 -7.97
CA GLN A 379 -13.60 -0.72 -7.58
C GLN A 379 -14.28 -0.41 -6.24
N LEU A 380 -13.79 0.58 -5.48
CA LEU A 380 -14.31 0.89 -4.14
C LEU A 380 -15.84 1.13 -4.11
N PRO A 381 -16.45 1.79 -5.11
CA PRO A 381 -17.91 1.97 -5.13
C PRO A 381 -18.72 0.66 -5.19
N GLN A 382 -18.09 -0.47 -5.58
CA GLN A 382 -18.76 -1.78 -5.56
C GLN A 382 -19.01 -2.28 -4.12
N ILE A 383 -18.12 -1.95 -3.17
CA ILE A 383 -18.20 -2.45 -1.80
C ILE A 383 -19.50 -1.99 -1.11
N PRO A 384 -19.84 -0.70 -1.00
CA PRO A 384 -21.06 -0.27 -0.33
C PRO A 384 -22.34 -0.80 -1.02
N VAL A 385 -22.34 -0.97 -2.35
CA VAL A 385 -23.49 -1.56 -3.06
C VAL A 385 -23.72 -2.99 -2.61
N VAL A 386 -22.68 -3.82 -2.62
CA VAL A 386 -22.82 -5.24 -2.29
C VAL A 386 -23.11 -5.43 -0.80
N LEU A 387 -22.49 -4.66 0.10
CA LEU A 387 -22.81 -4.67 1.54
C LEU A 387 -24.29 -4.33 1.79
N ARG A 388 -24.81 -3.30 1.10
CA ARG A 388 -26.23 -2.92 1.19
C ARG A 388 -27.16 -4.02 0.67
N ARG A 389 -26.81 -4.68 -0.43
CA ARG A 389 -27.55 -5.86 -0.95
C ARG A 389 -27.54 -7.04 0.02
N ARG A 390 -26.50 -7.18 0.82
CA ARG A 390 -26.38 -8.19 1.90
C ARG A 390 -27.11 -7.77 3.17
N GLY A 391 -27.79 -6.60 3.21
CA GLY A 391 -28.65 -6.15 4.29
C GLY A 391 -28.01 -5.23 5.31
N MET A 392 -26.76 -4.77 5.08
CA MET A 392 -26.16 -3.75 5.94
C MET A 392 -26.86 -2.39 5.77
N SER A 393 -27.09 -1.70 6.87
CA SER A 393 -27.56 -0.31 6.88
C SER A 393 -26.46 0.65 6.42
N ASP A 394 -26.83 1.86 6.00
CA ASP A 394 -25.87 2.88 5.59
C ASP A 394 -24.94 3.26 6.74
N GLU A 395 -25.39 3.27 8.00
CA GLU A 395 -24.58 3.51 9.19
C GLU A 395 -23.54 2.40 9.43
N GLU A 396 -23.92 1.14 9.24
CA GLU A 396 -22.98 0.01 9.35
C GLU A 396 -21.93 0.04 8.25
N ILE A 397 -22.31 0.39 7.02
CA ILE A 397 -21.38 0.56 5.90
C ILE A 397 -20.39 1.70 6.18
N VAL A 398 -20.84 2.83 6.74
CA VAL A 398 -19.94 3.94 7.16
C VAL A 398 -18.92 3.45 8.18
N LYS A 399 -19.32 2.65 9.16
CA LYS A 399 -18.40 2.10 10.17
C LYS A 399 -17.29 1.27 9.51
N VAL A 400 -17.65 0.31 8.67
CA VAL A 400 -16.71 -0.58 7.99
C VAL A 400 -15.78 0.18 7.05
N LEU A 401 -16.31 1.13 6.28
CA LEU A 401 -15.51 1.83 5.28
C LEU A 401 -14.50 2.82 5.87
N GLY A 402 -14.67 3.30 7.11
CA GLY A 402 -13.72 4.24 7.68
C GLY A 402 -14.09 4.76 9.07
N GLY A 403 -15.36 4.69 9.47
CA GLY A 403 -15.82 5.22 10.77
C GLY A 403 -15.12 4.54 11.96
N ASN A 404 -14.93 3.23 11.90
CA ASN A 404 -14.23 2.48 12.95
C ASN A 404 -12.75 2.85 13.03
N PHE A 405 -12.06 3.02 11.88
CA PHE A 405 -10.69 3.52 11.87
C PHE A 405 -10.61 4.94 12.45
N MET A 406 -11.50 5.84 12.03
CA MET A 406 -11.54 7.20 12.57
C MET A 406 -11.67 7.22 14.08
N ARG A 407 -12.50 6.34 14.65
CA ARG A 407 -12.70 6.20 16.10
C ARG A 407 -11.39 5.83 16.79
N ILE A 408 -10.74 4.72 16.38
CA ILE A 408 -9.49 4.28 17.02
C ILE A 408 -8.34 5.25 16.78
N PHE A 409 -8.25 5.83 15.58
CA PHE A 409 -7.18 6.78 15.24
C PHE A 409 -7.28 8.07 16.05
N ASP A 410 -8.50 8.56 16.25
CA ASP A 410 -8.75 9.72 17.08
C ASP A 410 -8.48 9.44 18.58
N GLU A 411 -8.90 8.28 19.08
CA GLU A 411 -8.64 7.85 20.47
C GLU A 411 -7.14 7.75 20.74
N VAL A 412 -6.42 7.02 19.86
CA VAL A 412 -4.98 6.78 20.01
C VAL A 412 -4.18 8.08 19.90
N THR A 413 -4.46 8.92 18.89
CA THR A 413 -3.66 10.13 18.64
C THR A 413 -3.96 11.27 19.61
N ARG A 414 -5.15 11.32 20.24
CA ARG A 414 -5.45 12.29 21.32
C ARG A 414 -4.76 11.97 22.64
N GLY A 415 -4.46 10.70 22.88
CA GLY A 415 -3.80 10.23 24.10
C GLY A 415 -2.30 10.54 24.16
N ALA A 416 -1.71 11.08 23.10
CA ALA A 416 -0.29 11.44 23.05
C ALA A 416 0.06 12.49 24.12
N SER A 417 1.01 12.16 25.01
CA SER A 417 1.47 13.00 26.13
C SER A 417 2.98 13.30 26.07
#